data_6d15dedf29ccfea29abcfa2ed41458ac
#
_entry.id   6d15dedf29ccfea29abcfa2ed41458ac
#
_cell.length_a   1.000
_cell.length_b   1.000
_cell.length_c   1.000
_cell.angle_alpha   90.00
_cell.angle_beta   90.00
_cell.angle_gamma   90.00
#
_symmetry.space_group_name_H-M   'P 1'
#
loop_
_entity.id
_entity.type
_entity.pdbx_description
1 polymer ?
#
loop_
_entity_poly.entity_id
_entity_poly.type
_entity_poly.pdbx_seq_one_letter_code
_entity_poly.pdbx_strand_id
1 'polypeptide(L)'
;VIALFAPPVVADPGDVAAAIDEATRTAGADKPVLAAVMGAARAASNQGPATFDYPESAAGALARAVQYVRLRDAPVTPPADRRPADTEVVERIVAAALADEDDVWLDPDDTQTVLEAYGIPCPTERIATTDAAAVEAAGELGYPVAVKTARPGVHKTELGAIALGLTEPARVRDEVARIGTPVIVQRMADPGVELLVGAVRDPTFGPIVAVGLGGVMAELVKDVRFALPPISEAEARALVTDGAAGKLLAGFRGTAAADVAGAVEIVLRIAQLAEDVPELAELDLNPVICGANGCQAVDARIRLSTVPAQSGPVKTW
;
A
#
# COMPACT_ATOMS: atom_id res chain seq x y z
N VAL A 1 2.77 -17.97 29.13
CA VAL A 1 1.86 -17.84 30.30
C VAL A 1 1.79 -16.38 30.68
N ILE A 2 0.58 -15.88 31.03
CA ILE A 2 0.41 -14.54 31.60
C ILE A 2 -0.15 -14.75 33.02
N ALA A 3 0.61 -14.32 34.01
CA ALA A 3 0.17 -14.29 35.41
C ALA A 3 -0.51 -12.95 35.69
N LEU A 4 -1.78 -13.01 36.14
CA LEU A 4 -2.57 -11.79 36.41
C LEU A 4 -2.85 -11.72 37.91
N PHE A 5 -2.54 -10.58 38.52
CA PHE A 5 -2.87 -10.28 39.89
C PHE A 5 -3.54 -8.90 40.01
N ALA A 6 -4.78 -8.93 40.52
CA ALA A 6 -5.49 -7.75 40.99
C ALA A 6 -5.52 -7.81 42.52
N PRO A 7 -4.89 -6.85 43.25
CA PRO A 7 -4.76 -6.96 44.68
C PRO A 7 -6.12 -6.91 45.37
N PRO A 8 -6.53 -7.94 46.11
CA PRO A 8 -7.54 -7.78 47.13
C PRO A 8 -6.95 -6.98 48.29
N VAL A 9 -7.78 -6.35 49.09
CA VAL A 9 -7.41 -5.43 50.19
C VAL A 9 -6.41 -6.05 51.20
N VAL A 10 -6.18 -7.36 51.17
CA VAL A 10 -5.44 -8.13 52.19
C VAL A 10 -4.07 -8.64 51.75
N ALA A 11 -3.74 -8.63 50.44
CA ALA A 11 -2.47 -9.14 49.95
C ALA A 11 -1.54 -8.02 49.47
N ASP A 12 -0.28 -8.05 49.89
CA ASP A 12 0.74 -7.14 49.42
C ASP A 12 1.13 -7.47 47.96
N PRO A 13 1.02 -6.52 47.02
CA PRO A 13 1.40 -6.77 45.63
C PRO A 13 2.87 -7.17 45.46
N GLY A 14 3.77 -6.71 46.34
CA GLY A 14 5.20 -7.05 46.30
C GLY A 14 5.46 -8.52 46.66
N ASP A 15 4.75 -9.06 47.65
CA ASP A 15 4.87 -10.47 48.04
C ASP A 15 4.41 -11.41 46.92
N VAL A 16 3.33 -11.01 46.22
CA VAL A 16 2.83 -11.79 45.09
C VAL A 16 3.77 -11.72 43.90
N ALA A 17 4.34 -10.53 43.60
CA ALA A 17 5.34 -10.39 42.54
C ALA A 17 6.58 -11.26 42.84
N ALA A 18 7.07 -11.29 44.08
CA ALA A 18 8.18 -12.14 44.50
C ALA A 18 7.86 -13.65 44.37
N ALA A 19 6.63 -14.06 44.68
CA ALA A 19 6.18 -15.45 44.51
C ALA A 19 6.10 -15.84 43.03
N ILE A 20 5.66 -14.93 42.14
CA ILE A 20 5.65 -15.16 40.69
C ILE A 20 7.09 -15.30 40.16
N ASP A 21 8.01 -14.44 40.60
CA ASP A 21 9.43 -14.50 40.25
C ASP A 21 10.06 -15.85 40.67
N GLU A 22 9.82 -16.29 41.88
CA GLU A 22 10.31 -17.58 42.38
C GLU A 22 9.72 -18.75 41.60
N ALA A 23 8.41 -18.76 41.39
CA ALA A 23 7.74 -19.79 40.61
C ALA A 23 8.26 -19.86 39.17
N THR A 24 8.55 -18.72 38.55
CA THR A 24 9.08 -18.65 37.20
C THR A 24 10.50 -19.20 37.11
N ARG A 25 11.34 -18.92 38.10
CA ARG A 25 12.69 -19.48 38.18
C ARG A 25 12.70 -21.01 38.42
N THR A 26 11.76 -21.51 39.20
CA THR A 26 11.64 -22.91 39.52
C THR A 26 11.03 -23.74 38.40
N ALA A 27 10.09 -23.15 37.63
CA ALA A 27 9.36 -23.85 36.56
C ALA A 27 10.19 -24.16 35.30
N GLY A 28 11.39 -23.57 35.17
CA GLY A 28 12.24 -23.73 33.98
C GLY A 28 11.83 -22.86 32.78
N ALA A 29 12.71 -22.82 31.77
CA ALA A 29 12.64 -21.87 30.65
C ALA A 29 11.75 -22.31 29.47
N ASP A 30 11.00 -23.41 29.58
CA ASP A 30 10.28 -23.98 28.44
C ASP A 30 9.12 -23.12 27.92
N LYS A 31 8.62 -22.19 28.73
CA LYS A 31 7.52 -21.29 28.35
C LYS A 31 7.78 -19.87 28.84
N PRO A 32 7.63 -18.85 27.96
CA PRO A 32 7.72 -17.47 28.40
C PRO A 32 6.62 -17.16 29.43
N VAL A 33 7.00 -16.51 30.51
CA VAL A 33 6.08 -16.01 31.54
C VAL A 33 6.12 -14.48 31.55
N LEU A 34 4.96 -13.83 31.52
CA LEU A 34 4.78 -12.41 31.73
C LEU A 34 3.87 -12.22 32.95
N ALA A 35 4.05 -11.14 33.69
CA ALA A 35 3.21 -10.84 34.84
C ALA A 35 2.50 -9.49 34.62
N ALA A 36 1.23 -9.41 35.00
CA ALA A 36 0.52 -8.14 35.17
C ALA A 36 0.07 -8.04 36.64
N VAL A 37 0.74 -7.17 37.37
CA VAL A 37 0.51 -6.96 38.80
C VAL A 37 0.00 -5.55 39.00
N MET A 38 -1.32 -5.39 39.22
CA MET A 38 -1.95 -4.08 39.40
C MET A 38 -1.60 -3.53 40.79
N GLY A 39 -1.17 -2.27 40.83
CA GLY A 39 -0.88 -1.57 42.09
C GLY A 39 0.48 -1.85 42.72
N ALA A 40 1.32 -2.70 42.13
CA ALA A 40 2.69 -2.85 42.56
C ALA A 40 3.54 -1.70 42.05
N ALA A 41 4.32 -1.08 42.93
CA ALA A 41 5.45 -0.27 42.52
C ALA A 41 6.41 -1.17 41.72
N ARG A 42 6.78 -0.76 40.53
CA ARG A 42 7.62 -1.48 39.58
C ARG A 42 8.93 -1.92 40.23
N ALA A 43 8.96 -3.12 40.82
CA ALA A 43 10.18 -3.74 41.21
C ALA A 43 10.86 -4.24 39.94
N ALA A 44 11.83 -3.48 39.44
CA ALA A 44 12.64 -3.88 38.32
C ALA A 44 13.57 -5.01 38.79
N SER A 45 13.05 -6.23 38.87
CA SER A 45 13.88 -7.43 38.95
C SER A 45 14.40 -7.73 37.54
N ASN A 46 15.71 -7.59 37.34
CA ASN A 46 16.35 -7.98 36.09
C ASN A 46 16.40 -9.51 35.89
N GLN A 47 15.81 -10.29 36.78
CA GLN A 47 15.87 -11.74 36.78
C GLN A 47 14.49 -12.43 36.82
N GLY A 48 13.39 -11.67 36.95
CA GLY A 48 12.03 -12.17 36.94
C GLY A 48 11.34 -12.03 35.58
N PRO A 49 10.06 -12.45 35.45
CA PRO A 49 9.27 -12.26 34.24
C PRO A 49 9.04 -10.76 33.95
N ALA A 50 8.91 -10.42 32.68
CA ALA A 50 8.54 -9.05 32.29
C ALA A 50 7.20 -8.67 32.96
N THR A 51 7.19 -7.57 33.71
CA THR A 51 6.04 -7.11 34.50
C THR A 51 5.37 -5.91 33.84
N PHE A 52 4.05 -5.92 33.83
CA PHE A 52 3.20 -4.89 33.25
C PHE A 52 2.16 -4.41 34.28
N ASP A 53 1.73 -3.16 34.16
CA ASP A 53 0.69 -2.60 35.01
C ASP A 53 -0.71 -3.09 34.65
N TYR A 54 -0.91 -3.50 33.34
CA TYR A 54 -2.19 -3.94 32.82
C TYR A 54 -2.07 -5.25 32.01
N PRO A 55 -3.09 -6.13 32.09
CA PRO A 55 -3.12 -7.39 31.35
C PRO A 55 -3.02 -7.22 29.83
N GLU A 56 -3.63 -6.15 29.29
CA GLU A 56 -3.63 -5.85 27.86
C GLU A 56 -2.20 -5.57 27.35
N SER A 57 -1.40 -4.88 28.15
CA SER A 57 0.00 -4.60 27.83
C SER A 57 0.84 -5.87 27.78
N ALA A 58 0.64 -6.78 28.73
CA ALA A 58 1.29 -8.09 28.75
C ALA A 58 0.88 -8.96 27.55
N ALA A 59 -0.42 -8.98 27.22
CA ALA A 59 -0.95 -9.69 26.06
C ALA A 59 -0.39 -9.14 24.76
N GLY A 60 -0.34 -7.81 24.61
CA GLY A 60 0.23 -7.14 23.45
C GLY A 60 1.73 -7.44 23.27
N ALA A 61 2.50 -7.40 24.35
CA ALA A 61 3.92 -7.75 24.32
C ALA A 61 4.16 -9.20 23.92
N LEU A 62 3.37 -10.14 24.48
CA LEU A 62 3.46 -11.56 24.12
C LEU A 62 3.07 -11.79 22.65
N ALA A 63 2.02 -11.13 22.17
CA ALA A 63 1.60 -11.23 20.77
C ALA A 63 2.71 -10.79 19.80
N ARG A 64 3.39 -9.67 20.10
CA ARG A 64 4.54 -9.19 19.30
C ARG A 64 5.73 -10.16 19.35
N ALA A 65 6.03 -10.72 20.52
CA ALA A 65 7.09 -11.72 20.63
C ALA A 65 6.78 -12.98 19.82
N VAL A 66 5.53 -13.47 19.85
CA VAL A 66 5.08 -14.61 19.04
C VAL A 66 5.17 -14.28 17.55
N GLN A 67 4.76 -13.07 17.16
CA GLN A 67 4.85 -12.61 15.77
C GLN A 67 6.32 -12.56 15.30
N TYR A 68 7.22 -12.04 16.13
CA TYR A 68 8.65 -12.03 15.82
C TYR A 68 9.21 -13.44 15.59
N VAL A 69 8.88 -14.40 16.48
CA VAL A 69 9.32 -15.80 16.32
C VAL A 69 8.76 -16.41 15.03
N ARG A 70 7.49 -16.16 14.72
CA ARG A 70 6.89 -16.63 13.47
C ARG A 70 7.59 -16.07 12.23
N LEU A 71 7.93 -14.79 12.25
CA LEU A 71 8.67 -14.14 11.15
C LEU A 71 10.10 -14.70 11.05
N ARG A 72 10.80 -14.86 12.18
CA ARG A 72 12.17 -15.40 12.23
C ARG A 72 12.23 -16.84 11.73
N ASP A 73 11.28 -17.65 12.12
CA ASP A 73 11.24 -19.09 11.83
C ASP A 73 10.44 -19.40 10.54
N ALA A 74 9.89 -18.36 9.87
CA ALA A 74 9.24 -18.52 8.58
C ALA A 74 10.24 -19.05 7.55
N PRO A 75 9.83 -20.00 6.71
CA PRO A 75 10.69 -20.47 5.62
C PRO A 75 11.02 -19.29 4.70
N VAL A 76 12.30 -19.13 4.37
CA VAL A 76 12.74 -18.15 3.38
C VAL A 76 12.21 -18.62 2.03
N THR A 77 11.23 -17.91 1.48
CA THR A 77 10.73 -18.14 0.13
C THR A 77 11.62 -17.37 -0.86
N PRO A 78 12.01 -17.99 -1.98
CA PRO A 78 12.78 -17.27 -3.01
C PRO A 78 11.94 -16.10 -3.56
N PRO A 79 12.59 -15.02 -4.00
CA PRO A 79 11.93 -13.98 -4.78
C PRO A 79 11.15 -14.57 -5.95
N ALA A 80 10.09 -13.86 -6.36
CA ALA A 80 9.36 -14.24 -7.56
C ALA A 80 10.25 -14.11 -8.80
N ASP A 81 9.97 -14.93 -9.82
CA ASP A 81 10.64 -14.80 -11.10
C ASP A 81 10.39 -13.43 -11.71
N ARG A 82 11.41 -12.86 -12.33
CA ARG A 82 11.29 -11.55 -12.99
C ARG A 82 10.32 -11.63 -14.18
N ARG A 83 9.47 -10.63 -14.28
CA ARG A 83 8.52 -10.48 -15.39
C ARG A 83 9.22 -9.79 -16.57
N PRO A 84 8.81 -10.09 -17.79
CA PRO A 84 9.28 -9.33 -18.95
C PRO A 84 8.95 -7.83 -18.77
N ALA A 85 9.93 -6.99 -19.03
CA ALA A 85 9.81 -5.53 -18.98
C ALA A 85 10.73 -4.89 -20.03
N ASP A 86 10.31 -3.76 -20.59
CA ASP A 86 11.14 -2.95 -21.49
C ASP A 86 11.90 -1.89 -20.69
N THR A 87 12.99 -2.34 -20.06
CA THR A 87 13.80 -1.48 -19.19
C THR A 87 14.51 -0.36 -19.97
N GLU A 88 14.85 -0.58 -21.26
CA GLU A 88 15.51 0.44 -22.10
C GLU A 88 14.61 1.66 -22.34
N VAL A 89 13.31 1.44 -22.49
CA VAL A 89 12.33 2.54 -22.60
C VAL A 89 12.30 3.34 -21.31
N VAL A 90 12.24 2.67 -20.16
CA VAL A 90 12.15 3.33 -18.85
C VAL A 90 13.44 4.07 -18.53
N GLU A 91 14.62 3.50 -18.79
CA GLU A 91 15.91 4.17 -18.60
C GLU A 91 16.00 5.49 -19.41
N ARG A 92 15.48 5.50 -20.63
CA ARG A 92 15.44 6.73 -21.46
C ARG A 92 14.52 7.79 -20.88
N ILE A 93 13.35 7.40 -20.38
CA ILE A 93 12.39 8.32 -19.73
C ILE A 93 13.03 8.90 -18.47
N VAL A 94 13.60 8.06 -17.61
CA VAL A 94 14.27 8.49 -16.37
C VAL A 94 15.41 9.48 -16.68
N ALA A 95 16.27 9.14 -17.64
CA ALA A 95 17.39 10.00 -18.03
C ALA A 95 16.91 11.35 -18.60
N ALA A 96 15.84 11.35 -19.40
CA ALA A 96 15.28 12.59 -19.96
C ALA A 96 14.61 13.45 -18.90
N ALA A 97 13.82 12.84 -18.00
CA ALA A 97 13.11 13.55 -16.94
C ALA A 97 14.06 14.19 -15.91
N LEU A 98 15.18 13.55 -15.62
CA LEU A 98 16.18 14.03 -14.65
C LEU A 98 17.35 14.80 -15.30
N ALA A 99 17.26 15.14 -16.60
CA ALA A 99 18.34 15.85 -17.28
C ALA A 99 18.60 17.26 -16.73
N ASP A 100 17.52 17.96 -16.33
CA ASP A 100 17.57 19.36 -15.87
C ASP A 100 17.03 19.54 -14.44
N GLU A 101 16.44 18.50 -13.84
CA GLU A 101 15.82 18.54 -12.50
C GLU A 101 16.23 17.32 -11.65
N ASP A 102 16.50 17.54 -10.38
CA ASP A 102 16.87 16.47 -9.44
C ASP A 102 15.66 15.78 -8.80
N ASP A 103 14.45 16.33 -8.93
CA ASP A 103 13.21 15.81 -8.36
C ASP A 103 12.03 16.23 -9.23
N VAL A 104 11.35 15.28 -9.87
CA VAL A 104 10.33 15.56 -10.87
C VAL A 104 9.18 14.56 -10.80
N TRP A 105 7.95 15.05 -11.00
CA TRP A 105 6.80 14.21 -11.31
C TRP A 105 6.75 13.97 -12.81
N LEU A 106 6.70 12.70 -13.22
CA LEU A 106 6.50 12.36 -14.63
C LEU A 106 5.14 12.90 -15.12
N ASP A 107 5.13 13.32 -16.36
CA ASP A 107 3.87 13.63 -17.02
C ASP A 107 3.01 12.37 -17.26
N PRO A 108 1.74 12.51 -17.66
CA PRO A 108 0.85 11.37 -17.85
C PRO A 108 1.30 10.39 -18.94
N ASP A 109 1.85 10.89 -20.07
CA ASP A 109 2.28 10.04 -21.18
C ASP A 109 3.49 9.20 -20.80
N ASP A 110 4.48 9.80 -20.16
CA ASP A 110 5.66 9.09 -19.63
C ASP A 110 5.26 8.11 -18.51
N THR A 111 4.35 8.53 -17.61
CA THR A 111 3.81 7.65 -16.56
C THR A 111 3.15 6.42 -17.16
N GLN A 112 2.29 6.59 -18.16
CA GLN A 112 1.63 5.47 -18.84
C GLN A 112 2.66 4.58 -19.54
N THR A 113 3.63 5.16 -20.23
CA THR A 113 4.68 4.42 -20.94
C THR A 113 5.52 3.55 -19.98
N VAL A 114 5.87 4.08 -18.81
CA VAL A 114 6.58 3.30 -17.76
C VAL A 114 5.72 2.14 -17.28
N LEU A 115 4.43 2.35 -17.01
CA LEU A 115 3.54 1.27 -16.56
C LEU A 115 3.36 0.18 -17.64
N GLU A 116 3.18 0.58 -18.90
CA GLU A 116 3.07 -0.33 -20.04
C GLU A 116 4.36 -1.12 -20.25
N ALA A 117 5.54 -0.49 -20.12
CA ALA A 117 6.83 -1.14 -20.22
C ALA A 117 7.03 -2.26 -19.18
N TYR A 118 6.42 -2.11 -18.00
CA TYR A 118 6.37 -3.15 -16.98
C TYR A 118 5.11 -4.02 -17.08
N GLY A 119 4.28 -3.86 -18.11
CA GLY A 119 3.07 -4.65 -18.32
C GLY A 119 2.00 -4.48 -17.25
N ILE A 120 1.96 -3.32 -16.58
CA ILE A 120 0.90 -2.96 -15.62
C ILE A 120 -0.32 -2.51 -16.42
N PRO A 121 -1.48 -3.18 -16.29
CA PRO A 121 -2.65 -2.85 -17.08
C PRO A 121 -3.23 -1.49 -16.71
N CYS A 122 -3.41 -0.63 -17.72
CA CYS A 122 -4.07 0.67 -17.62
C CYS A 122 -5.25 0.76 -18.59
N PRO A 123 -6.30 1.51 -18.30
CA PRO A 123 -7.33 1.81 -19.27
C PRO A 123 -6.76 2.64 -20.43
N THR A 124 -7.31 2.45 -21.61
CA THR A 124 -6.94 3.31 -22.76
C THR A 124 -7.35 4.76 -22.48
N GLU A 125 -6.42 5.68 -22.71
CA GLU A 125 -6.63 7.09 -22.49
C GLU A 125 -6.06 7.96 -23.64
N ARG A 126 -6.48 9.23 -23.69
CA ARG A 126 -6.01 10.25 -24.65
C ARG A 126 -5.86 11.58 -23.93
N ILE A 127 -4.77 12.29 -24.20
CA ILE A 127 -4.60 13.67 -23.74
C ILE A 127 -5.25 14.61 -24.76
N ALA A 128 -6.05 15.54 -24.25
CA ALA A 128 -6.72 16.57 -25.05
C ALA A 128 -6.37 17.96 -24.53
N THR A 129 -5.94 18.82 -25.44
CA THR A 129 -5.57 20.22 -25.17
C THR A 129 -6.70 21.21 -25.47
N THR A 130 -7.81 20.72 -26.03
CA THR A 130 -9.02 21.49 -26.29
C THR A 130 -10.28 20.69 -25.97
N ASP A 131 -11.39 21.37 -25.73
CA ASP A 131 -12.69 20.73 -25.49
C ASP A 131 -13.17 19.92 -26.71
N ALA A 132 -12.91 20.38 -27.92
CA ALA A 132 -13.24 19.66 -29.13
C ALA A 132 -12.45 18.33 -29.24
N ALA A 133 -11.15 18.39 -29.01
CA ALA A 133 -10.29 17.17 -28.99
C ALA A 133 -10.72 16.17 -27.89
N ALA A 134 -11.16 16.68 -26.73
CA ALA A 134 -11.64 15.81 -25.65
C ALA A 134 -12.95 15.10 -26.02
N VAL A 135 -13.87 15.79 -26.71
CA VAL A 135 -15.12 15.19 -27.21
C VAL A 135 -14.84 14.14 -28.31
N GLU A 136 -13.90 14.42 -29.21
CA GLU A 136 -13.46 13.47 -30.23
C GLU A 136 -12.84 12.22 -29.60
N ALA A 137 -11.89 12.41 -28.68
CA ALA A 137 -11.27 11.31 -27.92
C ALA A 137 -12.31 10.44 -27.18
N ALA A 138 -13.31 11.06 -26.56
CA ALA A 138 -14.39 10.33 -25.89
C ALA A 138 -15.22 9.47 -26.87
N GLY A 139 -15.45 9.98 -28.09
CA GLY A 139 -16.12 9.24 -29.15
C GLY A 139 -15.32 8.03 -29.64
N GLU A 140 -14.00 8.19 -29.80
CA GLU A 140 -13.09 7.09 -30.20
C GLU A 140 -12.95 6.01 -29.13
N LEU A 141 -12.82 6.42 -27.86
CA LEU A 141 -12.68 5.51 -26.71
C LEU A 141 -13.98 4.73 -26.40
N GLY A 142 -15.10 5.32 -26.78
CA GLY A 142 -16.43 4.80 -26.45
C GLY A 142 -16.87 5.16 -25.03
N TYR A 143 -18.14 5.54 -24.93
CA TYR A 143 -18.76 5.90 -23.66
C TYR A 143 -19.11 4.68 -22.80
N PRO A 144 -19.12 4.79 -21.44
CA PRO A 144 -18.81 5.99 -20.65
C PRO A 144 -17.30 6.26 -20.53
N VAL A 145 -16.93 7.54 -20.34
CA VAL A 145 -15.56 7.97 -20.11
C VAL A 145 -15.39 8.74 -18.80
N ALA A 146 -14.16 8.80 -18.32
CA ALA A 146 -13.71 9.75 -17.30
C ALA A 146 -12.93 10.89 -17.96
N VAL A 147 -13.06 12.11 -17.40
CA VAL A 147 -12.23 13.27 -17.75
C VAL A 147 -11.50 13.73 -16.50
N LYS A 148 -10.19 13.84 -16.57
CA LYS A 148 -9.35 14.25 -15.45
C LYS A 148 -8.25 15.22 -15.91
N THR A 149 -7.78 16.10 -15.01
CA THR A 149 -6.66 16.99 -15.34
C THR A 149 -5.43 16.19 -15.77
N ALA A 150 -4.70 16.69 -16.76
CA ALA A 150 -3.42 16.11 -17.19
C ALA A 150 -2.21 16.75 -16.48
N ARG A 151 -2.42 17.61 -15.46
CA ARG A 151 -1.32 18.26 -14.73
C ARG A 151 -0.60 17.23 -13.84
N PRO A 152 0.74 17.13 -13.94
CA PRO A 152 1.52 16.21 -13.12
C PRO A 152 1.39 16.49 -11.62
N GLY A 153 1.52 15.47 -10.78
CA GLY A 153 1.60 15.58 -9.31
C GLY A 153 0.33 16.06 -8.60
N VAL A 154 -0.79 16.25 -9.31
CA VAL A 154 -2.04 16.79 -8.75
C VAL A 154 -2.90 15.67 -8.16
N HIS A 155 -3.40 15.86 -6.91
CA HIS A 155 -4.46 15.04 -6.33
C HIS A 155 -5.80 15.40 -6.96
N LYS A 156 -6.20 14.67 -7.98
CA LYS A 156 -7.33 15.00 -8.89
C LYS A 156 -8.67 15.05 -8.16
N THR A 157 -8.89 14.16 -7.20
CA THR A 157 -10.14 14.06 -6.42
C THR A 157 -10.31 15.24 -5.46
N GLU A 158 -9.25 15.61 -4.72
CA GLU A 158 -9.31 16.70 -3.72
C GLU A 158 -9.60 18.08 -4.36
N LEU A 159 -9.11 18.28 -5.58
CA LEU A 159 -9.31 19.55 -6.31
C LEU A 159 -10.56 19.55 -7.18
N GLY A 160 -11.39 18.49 -7.15
CA GLY A 160 -12.52 18.34 -8.05
C GLY A 160 -12.11 18.29 -9.53
N ALA A 161 -10.86 17.94 -9.83
CA ALA A 161 -10.28 17.94 -11.17
C ALA A 161 -10.50 16.60 -11.91
N ILE A 162 -11.60 15.91 -11.59
CA ILE A 162 -12.05 14.67 -12.21
C ILE A 162 -13.56 14.66 -12.37
N ALA A 163 -14.05 14.06 -13.46
CA ALA A 163 -15.45 13.76 -13.71
C ALA A 163 -15.56 12.32 -14.24
N LEU A 164 -16.42 11.51 -13.66
CA LEU A 164 -16.56 10.10 -13.95
C LEU A 164 -17.91 9.78 -14.60
N GLY A 165 -17.94 8.71 -15.40
CA GLY A 165 -19.18 8.16 -15.95
C GLY A 165 -19.86 9.08 -16.96
N LEU A 166 -19.11 9.85 -17.73
CA LEU A 166 -19.66 10.73 -18.75
C LEU A 166 -20.14 9.89 -19.95
N THR A 167 -21.41 10.04 -20.30
CA THR A 167 -22.08 9.22 -21.34
C THR A 167 -22.40 10.01 -22.61
N GLU A 168 -22.22 11.33 -22.59
CA GLU A 168 -22.66 12.22 -23.68
C GLU A 168 -21.60 13.28 -24.01
N PRO A 169 -21.43 13.62 -25.30
CA PRO A 169 -20.47 14.64 -25.73
C PRO A 169 -20.64 16.02 -25.07
N ALA A 170 -21.89 16.42 -24.80
CA ALA A 170 -22.21 17.70 -24.15
C ALA A 170 -21.63 17.72 -22.72
N ARG A 171 -21.81 16.62 -21.97
CA ARG A 171 -21.27 16.49 -20.60
C ARG A 171 -19.75 16.50 -20.58
N VAL A 172 -19.11 15.86 -21.56
CA VAL A 172 -17.64 15.92 -21.69
C VAL A 172 -17.17 17.36 -21.87
N ARG A 173 -17.83 18.15 -22.75
CA ARG A 173 -17.48 19.54 -22.98
C ARG A 173 -17.66 20.39 -21.72
N ASP A 174 -18.78 20.23 -21.02
CA ASP A 174 -19.07 20.99 -19.79
C ASP A 174 -18.01 20.72 -18.72
N GLU A 175 -17.63 19.44 -18.55
CA GLU A 175 -16.63 19.06 -17.53
C GLU A 175 -15.21 19.49 -17.92
N VAL A 176 -14.84 19.43 -19.19
CA VAL A 176 -13.56 19.98 -19.68
C VAL A 176 -13.49 21.49 -19.43
N ALA A 177 -14.58 22.22 -19.68
CA ALA A 177 -14.63 23.66 -19.39
C ALA A 177 -14.48 23.95 -17.88
N ARG A 178 -15.01 23.09 -17.02
CA ARG A 178 -14.89 23.20 -15.56
C ARG A 178 -13.48 22.87 -15.06
N ILE A 179 -12.89 21.78 -15.55
CA ILE A 179 -11.58 21.27 -15.11
C ILE A 179 -10.44 22.11 -15.70
N GLY A 180 -10.59 22.56 -16.93
CA GLY A 180 -9.56 23.26 -17.72
C GLY A 180 -8.60 22.28 -18.39
N THR A 181 -8.14 22.68 -19.59
CA THR A 181 -7.17 21.90 -20.38
C THR A 181 -5.71 22.14 -19.92
N PRO A 182 -4.79 21.19 -20.16
CA PRO A 182 -5.00 19.90 -20.78
C PRO A 182 -5.71 18.91 -19.86
N VAL A 183 -6.49 17.98 -20.45
CA VAL A 183 -7.19 16.91 -19.76
C VAL A 183 -6.83 15.55 -20.34
N ILE A 184 -6.95 14.52 -19.51
CA ILE A 184 -6.96 13.12 -19.93
C ILE A 184 -8.41 12.68 -20.08
N VAL A 185 -8.77 12.13 -21.24
CA VAL A 185 -10.01 11.40 -21.47
C VAL A 185 -9.69 9.92 -21.41
N GLN A 186 -10.34 9.19 -20.52
CA GLN A 186 -10.03 7.79 -20.25
C GLN A 186 -11.30 6.95 -20.31
N ARG A 187 -11.20 5.76 -20.90
CA ARG A 187 -12.29 4.79 -20.86
C ARG A 187 -12.55 4.38 -19.41
N MET A 188 -13.82 4.29 -19.02
CA MET A 188 -14.18 3.81 -17.70
C MET A 188 -13.75 2.34 -17.54
N ALA A 189 -13.08 2.04 -16.44
CA ALA A 189 -12.83 0.67 -16.02
C ALA A 189 -14.13 -0.01 -15.54
N ASP A 190 -14.20 -1.33 -15.68
CA ASP A 190 -15.30 -2.09 -15.10
C ASP A 190 -15.32 -1.93 -13.58
N PRO A 191 -16.51 -1.91 -12.95
CA PRO A 191 -16.62 -1.82 -11.50
C PRO A 191 -15.89 -2.96 -10.78
N GLY A 192 -15.22 -2.65 -9.69
CA GLY A 192 -14.45 -3.63 -8.92
C GLY A 192 -14.09 -3.12 -7.53
N VAL A 193 -13.25 -3.88 -6.84
CA VAL A 193 -12.64 -3.48 -5.58
C VAL A 193 -11.51 -2.52 -5.87
N GLU A 194 -11.52 -1.37 -5.22
CA GLU A 194 -10.47 -0.37 -5.34
C GLU A 194 -9.32 -0.69 -4.38
N LEU A 195 -8.13 -0.89 -4.93
CA LEU A 195 -6.90 -1.05 -4.17
C LEU A 195 -6.00 0.18 -4.34
N LEU A 196 -5.24 0.46 -3.30
CA LEU A 196 -4.04 1.29 -3.36
C LEU A 196 -2.86 0.34 -3.50
N VAL A 197 -2.03 0.54 -4.52
CA VAL A 197 -0.77 -0.16 -4.68
C VAL A 197 0.30 0.87 -5.01
N GLY A 198 1.35 0.94 -4.21
CA GLY A 198 2.38 1.94 -4.41
C GLY A 198 3.76 1.46 -3.99
N ALA A 199 4.77 2.27 -4.33
CA ALA A 199 6.12 2.09 -3.88
C ALA A 199 6.72 3.43 -3.46
N VAL A 200 7.55 3.41 -2.43
CA VAL A 200 8.35 4.56 -1.99
C VAL A 200 9.76 4.11 -1.72
N ARG A 201 10.73 4.99 -1.89
CA ARG A 201 12.11 4.72 -1.49
C ARG A 201 12.38 5.29 -0.11
N ASP A 202 12.65 4.40 0.84
CA ASP A 202 13.04 4.75 2.19
C ASP A 202 14.57 4.85 2.30
N PRO A 203 15.12 5.85 3.00
CA PRO A 203 16.58 6.05 3.12
C PRO A 203 17.29 4.91 3.85
N THR A 204 16.57 4.15 4.67
CA THR A 204 17.12 3.07 5.50
C THR A 204 16.87 1.69 4.88
N PHE A 205 15.67 1.48 4.34
CA PHE A 205 15.22 0.18 3.85
C PHE A 205 15.28 0.02 2.32
N GLY A 206 15.54 1.11 1.58
CA GLY A 206 15.44 1.08 0.13
C GLY A 206 13.98 1.10 -0.35
N PRO A 207 13.64 0.40 -1.44
CA PRO A 207 12.27 0.38 -1.94
C PRO A 207 11.33 -0.35 -0.98
N ILE A 208 10.15 0.24 -0.73
CA ILE A 208 9.07 -0.32 0.06
C ILE A 208 7.83 -0.36 -0.82
N VAL A 209 7.20 -1.50 -0.95
CA VAL A 209 5.90 -1.66 -1.62
C VAL A 209 4.79 -1.60 -0.59
N ALA A 210 3.72 -0.89 -0.91
CA ALA A 210 2.53 -0.73 -0.07
C ALA A 210 1.29 -1.25 -0.81
N VAL A 211 0.42 -1.97 -0.10
CA VAL A 211 -0.87 -2.45 -0.62
C VAL A 211 -1.95 -2.22 0.42
N GLY A 212 -3.08 -1.68 0.02
CA GLY A 212 -4.23 -1.43 0.90
C GLY A 212 -5.52 -1.25 0.13
N LEU A 213 -6.59 -0.90 0.85
CA LEU A 213 -7.81 -0.41 0.21
C LEU A 213 -7.54 0.94 -0.44
N GLY A 214 -8.05 1.13 -1.64
CA GLY A 214 -7.98 2.37 -2.40
C GLY A 214 -9.23 3.24 -2.24
N GLY A 215 -9.25 4.34 -2.99
CA GLY A 215 -10.38 5.26 -3.02
C GLY A 215 -10.71 5.86 -1.65
N VAL A 216 -11.97 6.18 -1.43
CA VAL A 216 -12.47 6.79 -0.18
C VAL A 216 -12.24 5.91 1.06
N MET A 217 -12.15 4.60 0.87
CA MET A 217 -11.96 3.66 1.98
C MET A 217 -10.53 3.64 2.54
N ALA A 218 -9.54 4.09 1.78
CA ALA A 218 -8.14 4.14 2.22
C ALA A 218 -7.96 4.94 3.52
N GLU A 219 -8.57 6.12 3.59
CA GLU A 219 -8.47 7.02 4.75
C GLU A 219 -9.21 6.50 5.99
N LEU A 220 -10.32 5.78 5.79
CA LEU A 220 -11.16 5.30 6.87
C LEU A 220 -10.61 4.04 7.54
N VAL A 221 -10.12 3.10 6.76
CA VAL A 221 -9.75 1.76 7.27
C VAL A 221 -8.29 1.71 7.69
N LYS A 222 -7.41 2.47 7.03
CA LYS A 222 -5.94 2.52 7.28
C LYS A 222 -5.29 1.13 7.38
N ASP A 223 -5.80 0.16 6.62
CA ASP A 223 -5.26 -1.21 6.55
C ASP A 223 -4.29 -1.30 5.36
N VAL A 224 -3.12 -0.69 5.52
CA VAL A 224 -2.04 -0.74 4.53
C VAL A 224 -0.97 -1.71 5.00
N ARG A 225 -0.52 -2.57 4.10
CA ARG A 225 0.51 -3.57 4.33
C ARG A 225 1.74 -3.23 3.51
N PHE A 226 2.90 -3.60 4.02
CA PHE A 226 4.17 -3.25 3.43
C PHE A 226 5.04 -4.48 3.23
N ALA A 227 5.85 -4.47 2.18
CA ALA A 227 6.93 -5.42 1.98
C ALA A 227 8.16 -4.73 1.39
N LEU A 228 9.31 -5.36 1.60
CA LEU A 228 10.60 -4.91 1.07
C LEU A 228 10.96 -5.80 -0.13
N PRO A 229 11.03 -5.26 -1.35
CA PRO A 229 11.58 -5.98 -2.49
C PRO A 229 13.02 -6.46 -2.25
N PRO A 230 13.41 -7.60 -2.84
CA PRO A 230 12.61 -8.47 -3.70
C PRO A 230 11.61 -9.31 -2.91
N ILE A 231 10.39 -9.43 -3.42
CA ILE A 231 9.31 -10.19 -2.78
C ILE A 231 9.00 -11.50 -3.52
N SER A 232 8.55 -12.51 -2.78
CA SER A 232 8.06 -13.76 -3.34
C SER A 232 6.59 -13.65 -3.79
N GLU A 233 6.11 -14.60 -4.60
CA GLU A 233 4.69 -14.67 -4.95
C GLU A 233 3.78 -14.89 -3.73
N ALA A 234 4.28 -15.62 -2.72
CA ALA A 234 3.55 -15.83 -1.48
C ALA A 234 3.39 -14.54 -0.68
N GLU A 235 4.44 -13.71 -0.60
CA GLU A 235 4.39 -12.40 0.07
C GLU A 235 3.49 -11.42 -0.68
N ALA A 236 3.60 -11.34 -2.02
CA ALA A 236 2.72 -10.51 -2.82
C ALA A 236 1.25 -10.92 -2.64
N ARG A 237 0.98 -12.22 -2.61
CA ARG A 237 -0.37 -12.74 -2.34
C ARG A 237 -0.85 -12.37 -0.94
N ALA A 238 -0.01 -12.50 0.08
CA ALA A 238 -0.34 -12.12 1.45
C ALA A 238 -0.64 -10.62 1.57
N LEU A 239 0.13 -9.75 0.89
CA LEU A 239 -0.15 -8.30 0.84
C LEU A 239 -1.56 -8.01 0.31
N VAL A 240 -2.00 -8.73 -0.73
CA VAL A 240 -3.31 -8.54 -1.37
C VAL A 240 -4.44 -9.17 -0.57
N THR A 241 -4.23 -10.37 0.02
CA THR A 241 -5.32 -11.18 0.58
C THR A 241 -5.50 -11.05 2.08
N ASP A 242 -4.46 -10.65 2.81
CA ASP A 242 -4.53 -10.58 4.27
C ASP A 242 -5.09 -9.23 4.72
N GLY A 243 -6.25 -9.11 5.24
CA GLY A 243 -6.79 -7.85 5.73
C GLY A 243 -8.16 -7.49 5.14
N ALA A 244 -8.51 -6.22 5.19
CA ALA A 244 -9.80 -5.74 4.72
C ALA A 244 -9.95 -5.86 3.19
N ALA A 245 -8.90 -5.53 2.45
CA ALA A 245 -8.86 -5.63 0.99
C ALA A 245 -9.14 -7.08 0.52
N GLY A 246 -8.47 -8.07 1.11
CA GLY A 246 -8.65 -9.48 0.76
C GLY A 246 -10.07 -9.99 0.98
N LYS A 247 -10.74 -9.52 2.03
CA LYS A 247 -12.16 -9.87 2.29
C LYS A 247 -13.10 -9.34 1.21
N LEU A 248 -12.84 -8.14 0.68
CA LEU A 248 -13.62 -7.57 -0.41
C LEU A 248 -13.33 -8.28 -1.72
N LEU A 249 -12.05 -8.55 -2.03
CA LEU A 249 -11.63 -9.27 -3.22
C LEU A 249 -12.20 -10.70 -3.28
N ALA A 250 -12.32 -11.37 -2.15
CA ALA A 250 -12.93 -12.70 -2.06
C ALA A 250 -14.46 -12.71 -2.32
N GLY A 251 -15.07 -11.55 -2.45
CA GLY A 251 -16.52 -11.38 -2.56
C GLY A 251 -17.18 -11.20 -1.20
N PHE A 252 -17.81 -10.05 -0.99
CA PHE A 252 -18.47 -9.71 0.26
C PHE A 252 -19.96 -9.45 0.03
N ARG A 253 -20.83 -10.07 0.86
CA ARG A 253 -22.29 -9.90 0.81
C ARG A 253 -22.93 -10.14 -0.56
N GLY A 254 -22.43 -11.15 -1.30
CA GLY A 254 -23.02 -11.55 -2.59
C GLY A 254 -22.42 -10.82 -3.81
N THR A 255 -21.35 -10.02 -3.65
CA THR A 255 -20.57 -9.54 -4.77
C THR A 255 -19.70 -10.68 -5.34
N ALA A 256 -19.45 -10.65 -6.65
CA ALA A 256 -18.53 -11.61 -7.28
C ALA A 256 -17.12 -11.43 -6.73
N ALA A 257 -16.36 -12.52 -6.67
CA ALA A 257 -14.93 -12.45 -6.36
C ALA A 257 -14.18 -11.69 -7.47
N ALA A 258 -13.22 -10.89 -7.07
CA ALA A 258 -12.35 -10.15 -7.98
C ALA A 258 -11.15 -11.01 -8.43
N ASP A 259 -10.42 -10.56 -9.44
CA ASP A 259 -9.19 -11.19 -9.92
C ASP A 259 -8.02 -10.93 -8.95
N VAL A 260 -7.91 -11.77 -7.94
CA VAL A 260 -6.79 -11.75 -6.97
C VAL A 260 -5.46 -12.01 -7.67
N ALA A 261 -5.42 -12.86 -8.72
CA ALA A 261 -4.18 -13.17 -9.42
C ALA A 261 -3.66 -11.96 -10.19
N GLY A 262 -4.54 -11.20 -10.85
CA GLY A 262 -4.19 -9.93 -11.50
C GLY A 262 -3.71 -8.87 -10.51
N ALA A 263 -4.32 -8.78 -9.33
CA ALA A 263 -3.86 -7.88 -8.28
C ALA A 263 -2.45 -8.25 -7.78
N VAL A 264 -2.19 -9.54 -7.55
CA VAL A 264 -0.86 -10.05 -7.15
C VAL A 264 0.18 -9.75 -8.23
N GLU A 265 -0.18 -9.94 -9.49
CA GLU A 265 0.72 -9.67 -10.62
C GLU A 265 1.11 -8.18 -10.69
N ILE A 266 0.18 -7.26 -10.48
CA ILE A 266 0.47 -5.82 -10.41
C ILE A 266 1.46 -5.52 -9.27
N VAL A 267 1.26 -6.11 -8.08
CA VAL A 267 2.16 -5.92 -6.94
C VAL A 267 3.58 -6.38 -7.26
N LEU A 268 3.74 -7.54 -7.91
CA LEU A 268 5.04 -8.08 -8.31
C LEU A 268 5.75 -7.21 -9.35
N ARG A 269 5.00 -6.66 -10.31
CA ARG A 269 5.53 -5.75 -11.33
C ARG A 269 5.97 -4.42 -10.74
N ILE A 270 5.23 -3.88 -9.76
CA ILE A 270 5.63 -2.68 -9.03
C ILE A 270 6.87 -2.93 -8.18
N ALA A 271 6.94 -4.09 -7.51
CA ALA A 271 8.13 -4.46 -6.75
C ALA A 271 9.37 -4.52 -7.65
N GLN A 272 9.24 -5.14 -8.83
CA GLN A 272 10.31 -5.20 -9.80
C GLN A 272 10.70 -3.82 -10.34
N LEU A 273 9.74 -2.97 -10.70
CA LEU A 273 10.00 -1.58 -11.14
C LEU A 273 10.76 -0.78 -10.08
N ALA A 274 10.38 -0.93 -8.80
CA ALA A 274 11.02 -0.23 -7.69
C ALA A 274 12.47 -0.71 -7.42
N GLU A 275 12.80 -1.95 -7.79
CA GLU A 275 14.17 -2.47 -7.76
C GLU A 275 14.99 -2.00 -8.96
N ASP A 276 14.39 -2.01 -10.15
CA ASP A 276 15.08 -1.71 -11.42
C ASP A 276 15.40 -0.23 -11.59
N VAL A 277 14.59 0.66 -10.95
CA VAL A 277 14.72 2.11 -11.08
C VAL A 277 15.13 2.73 -9.74
N PRO A 278 16.44 2.89 -9.47
CA PRO A 278 16.93 3.49 -8.22
C PRO A 278 16.43 4.92 -7.99
N GLU A 279 16.14 5.66 -9.04
CA GLU A 279 15.63 7.03 -9.02
C GLU A 279 14.13 7.11 -8.69
N LEU A 280 13.42 5.97 -8.67
CA LEU A 280 12.01 5.93 -8.29
C LEU A 280 11.85 6.32 -6.83
N ALA A 281 11.48 7.57 -6.59
CA ALA A 281 11.23 8.10 -5.25
C ALA A 281 9.84 7.73 -4.72
N GLU A 282 8.83 7.78 -5.63
CA GLU A 282 7.44 7.47 -5.29
C GLU A 282 6.69 6.96 -6.52
N LEU A 283 5.91 5.91 -6.35
CA LEU A 283 4.90 5.44 -7.29
C LEU A 283 3.60 5.23 -6.52
N ASP A 284 2.50 5.76 -7.03
CA ASP A 284 1.18 5.67 -6.41
C ASP A 284 0.15 5.29 -7.48
N LEU A 285 -0.38 4.09 -7.39
CA LEU A 285 -1.54 3.63 -8.16
C LEU A 285 -2.76 3.65 -7.23
N ASN A 286 -3.61 4.67 -7.37
CA ASN A 286 -4.77 4.83 -6.49
C ASN A 286 -5.94 5.52 -7.23
N PRO A 287 -6.95 4.69 -7.65
CA PRO A 287 -7.06 3.27 -7.36
C PRO A 287 -6.54 2.33 -8.47
N VAL A 288 -6.22 1.10 -8.08
CA VAL A 288 -6.25 -0.06 -8.96
C VAL A 288 -7.62 -0.71 -8.81
N ILE A 289 -8.41 -0.78 -9.88
CA ILE A 289 -9.74 -1.39 -9.85
C ILE A 289 -9.62 -2.86 -10.21
N CYS A 290 -9.98 -3.74 -9.28
CA CYS A 290 -9.96 -5.19 -9.45
C CYS A 290 -11.38 -5.74 -9.58
N GLY A 291 -11.77 -6.08 -10.80
CA GLY A 291 -13.02 -6.74 -11.14
C GLY A 291 -12.87 -8.25 -11.28
N ALA A 292 -13.92 -8.93 -11.71
CA ALA A 292 -13.92 -10.38 -11.95
C ALA A 292 -13.04 -10.77 -13.17
N ASN A 293 -12.85 -9.85 -14.13
CA ASN A 293 -12.18 -10.10 -15.41
C ASN A 293 -10.77 -9.51 -15.50
N GLY A 294 -10.23 -8.96 -14.41
CA GLY A 294 -8.91 -8.37 -14.37
C GLY A 294 -8.81 -7.16 -13.45
N CYS A 295 -7.59 -6.61 -13.39
CA CYS A 295 -7.27 -5.42 -12.61
C CYS A 295 -6.67 -4.36 -13.53
N GLN A 296 -6.98 -3.06 -13.28
CA GLN A 296 -6.43 -1.94 -14.04
C GLN A 296 -6.08 -0.77 -13.10
N ALA A 297 -4.90 -0.17 -13.31
CA ALA A 297 -4.51 1.06 -12.64
C ALA A 297 -5.17 2.26 -13.36
N VAL A 298 -6.18 2.87 -12.74
CA VAL A 298 -6.96 3.95 -13.37
C VAL A 298 -6.45 5.35 -13.03
N ASP A 299 -5.65 5.46 -12.00
CA ASP A 299 -4.89 6.67 -11.71
C ASP A 299 -3.49 6.32 -11.22
N ALA A 300 -2.50 6.99 -11.78
CA ALA A 300 -1.09 6.72 -11.51
C ALA A 300 -0.29 8.02 -11.41
N ARG A 301 0.70 8.00 -10.53
CA ARG A 301 1.69 9.07 -10.40
C ARG A 301 3.04 8.46 -10.11
N ILE A 302 4.06 8.97 -10.78
CA ILE A 302 5.45 8.55 -10.60
C ILE A 302 6.30 9.80 -10.32
N ARG A 303 7.06 9.76 -9.24
CA ARG A 303 8.06 10.77 -8.92
C ARG A 303 9.44 10.15 -8.97
N LEU A 304 10.32 10.79 -9.71
CA LEU A 304 11.74 10.44 -9.80
C LEU A 304 12.57 11.44 -9.00
N SER A 305 13.65 10.96 -8.38
CA SER A 305 14.58 11.83 -7.68
C SER A 305 15.99 11.24 -7.65
N THR A 306 17.00 12.07 -7.95
CA THR A 306 18.41 11.75 -7.74
C THR A 306 18.86 12.07 -6.31
N VAL A 307 18.05 12.85 -5.56
CA VAL A 307 18.36 13.21 -4.18
C VAL A 307 18.10 12.00 -3.29
N PRO A 308 19.07 11.55 -2.48
CA PRO A 308 18.85 10.48 -1.53
C PRO A 308 17.65 10.81 -0.65
N ALA A 309 16.75 9.85 -0.46
CA ALA A 309 15.60 10.02 0.43
C ALA A 309 16.08 10.50 1.80
N GLN A 310 15.56 11.64 2.27
CA GLN A 310 15.88 12.15 3.59
C GLN A 310 15.14 11.35 4.66
N SER A 311 15.82 11.07 5.78
CA SER A 311 15.18 10.47 6.95
C SER A 311 14.12 11.44 7.51
N GLY A 312 12.89 11.22 7.14
CA GLY A 312 11.70 11.96 7.60
C GLY A 312 10.64 11.00 8.16
N PRO A 313 9.55 11.51 8.69
CA PRO A 313 8.46 10.63 9.08
C PRO A 313 7.99 9.82 7.86
N VAL A 314 7.86 8.51 8.03
CA VAL A 314 7.32 7.60 7.02
C VAL A 314 5.97 8.17 6.55
N LYS A 315 5.80 8.27 5.21
CA LYS A 315 4.54 8.74 4.64
C LYS A 315 3.39 7.91 5.20
N THR A 316 2.43 8.56 5.85
CA THR A 316 1.19 7.90 6.28
C THR A 316 0.24 7.87 5.10
N TRP A 317 -0.08 6.66 4.66
CA TRP A 317 -1.07 6.39 3.61
C TRP A 317 -2.50 6.49 4.17
#